data_f5648408281f9d916509a3284ffa98f4
#
_entry.id   f5648408281f9d916509a3284ffa98f4
#
_cell.length_a   1.000
_cell.length_b   1.000
_cell.length_c   1.000
_cell.angle_alpha   90.00
_cell.angle_beta   90.00
_cell.angle_gamma   90.00
#
_symmetry.space_group_name_H-M   'P 1'
#
loop_
_entity.id
_entity.type
_entity.pdbx_description
1 polymer ?
#
loop_
_entity_poly.entity_id
_entity_poly.type
_entity_poly.pdbx_seq_one_letter_code
_entity_poly.pdbx_strand_id
1 'polypeptide(L)'
;IDELFSNDHIKRKLCIESLFRTYLSFVNRFPQIKFKIFIRNDIWSTLEFVNKSHISDKCIELTWNQTNLLQMILRRILNNNVILKYIINETGLSQEELLLPINLEDVFYTIFAKQVYKGKREATVISWVLARITDGLGGKYPRELINLANYAKNEQIEIGSYETDCLISGRAIKRAFNKVSTTKCDTYLSEFPGLRDHFDRFSGKDTAKYSSENLIEMMKGLEPSGDEMIRALYETGVLEAQHGKGASDSSYEIPKLFRVGLGLVLRGRP
;
A
#
# COMPACT_ATOMS: atom_id res chain seq x y z
N ILE A 1 -12.74 6.10 -15.82
CA ILE A 1 -12.49 5.21 -16.97
C ILE A 1 -11.94 3.87 -16.49
N ASP A 2 -11.06 3.85 -15.47
CA ASP A 2 -10.49 2.62 -14.90
C ASP A 2 -11.55 1.73 -14.21
N GLU A 3 -12.63 2.30 -13.71
CA GLU A 3 -13.80 1.55 -13.20
C GLU A 3 -14.72 1.05 -14.33
N LEU A 4 -14.73 1.73 -15.49
CA LEU A 4 -15.40 1.24 -16.67
C LEU A 4 -14.57 0.06 -17.20
N PHE A 5 -15.21 -1.07 -17.42
CA PHE A 5 -14.56 -2.32 -17.85
C PHE A 5 -13.58 -2.91 -16.81
N SER A 6 -13.91 -2.83 -15.51
CA SER A 6 -13.12 -3.43 -14.44
C SER A 6 -12.81 -4.93 -14.66
N ASN A 7 -13.73 -5.64 -15.34
CA ASN A 7 -13.61 -7.05 -15.66
C ASN A 7 -13.05 -7.35 -17.07
N ASP A 8 -12.73 -6.32 -17.87
CA ASP A 8 -12.21 -6.47 -19.23
C ASP A 8 -10.97 -5.58 -19.41
N HIS A 9 -9.81 -6.14 -19.05
CA HIS A 9 -8.53 -5.44 -19.11
C HIS A 9 -8.19 -4.95 -20.52
N ILE A 10 -8.56 -5.70 -21.57
CA ILE A 10 -8.28 -5.33 -22.96
C ILE A 10 -9.09 -4.09 -23.35
N LYS A 11 -10.39 -4.09 -23.10
CA LYS A 11 -11.22 -2.92 -23.38
C LYS A 11 -10.83 -1.72 -22.55
N ARG A 12 -10.49 -1.91 -21.26
CA ARG A 12 -9.99 -0.84 -20.38
C ARG A 12 -8.73 -0.22 -20.97
N LYS A 13 -7.73 -1.02 -21.35
CA LYS A 13 -6.48 -0.57 -21.99
C LYS A 13 -6.78 0.26 -23.24
N LEU A 14 -7.58 -0.28 -24.17
CA LEU A 14 -7.96 0.41 -25.40
C LEU A 14 -8.69 1.74 -25.16
N CYS A 15 -9.59 1.80 -24.20
CA CYS A 15 -10.28 3.05 -23.83
C CYS A 15 -9.32 4.11 -23.31
N ILE A 16 -8.38 3.72 -22.44
CA ILE A 16 -7.40 4.66 -21.88
C ILE A 16 -6.41 5.13 -22.95
N GLU A 17 -5.94 4.23 -23.81
CA GLU A 17 -5.08 4.61 -24.96
C GLU A 17 -5.81 5.56 -25.90
N SER A 18 -7.11 5.32 -26.16
CA SER A 18 -7.93 6.23 -26.98
C SER A 18 -8.10 7.60 -26.34
N LEU A 19 -8.23 7.68 -25.00
CA LEU A 19 -8.24 8.93 -24.26
C LEU A 19 -6.93 9.73 -24.50
N PHE A 20 -5.78 9.06 -24.40
CA PHE A 20 -4.49 9.74 -24.62
C PHE A 20 -4.28 10.15 -26.09
N ARG A 21 -4.72 9.35 -27.05
CA ARG A 21 -4.73 9.76 -28.48
C ARG A 21 -5.61 10.98 -28.71
N THR A 22 -6.79 11.01 -28.10
CA THR A 22 -7.69 12.17 -28.15
C THR A 22 -7.03 13.39 -27.52
N TYR A 23 -6.45 13.26 -26.33
CA TYR A 23 -5.69 14.33 -25.68
C TYR A 23 -4.62 14.91 -26.61
N LEU A 24 -3.79 14.07 -27.23
CA LEU A 24 -2.75 14.50 -28.16
C LEU A 24 -3.31 15.26 -29.38
N SER A 25 -4.47 14.88 -29.88
CA SER A 25 -5.12 15.57 -30.98
C SER A 25 -5.73 16.93 -30.58
N PHE A 26 -6.18 17.05 -29.32
CA PHE A 26 -6.84 18.26 -28.81
C PHE A 26 -5.86 19.31 -28.31
N VAL A 27 -4.75 18.92 -27.67
CA VAL A 27 -3.83 19.84 -27.00
C VAL A 27 -3.24 20.91 -27.93
N ASN A 28 -3.03 20.58 -29.19
CA ASN A 28 -2.50 21.48 -30.19
C ASN A 28 -3.60 22.34 -30.86
N ARG A 29 -4.85 21.83 -30.90
CA ARG A 29 -5.98 22.55 -31.56
C ARG A 29 -6.68 23.52 -30.62
N PHE A 30 -6.63 23.26 -29.32
CA PHE A 30 -7.38 24.01 -28.29
C PHE A 30 -6.46 24.35 -27.10
N PRO A 31 -5.49 25.25 -27.24
CA PRO A 31 -4.50 25.57 -26.20
C PRO A 31 -5.09 26.17 -24.93
N GLN A 32 -6.32 26.68 -24.98
CA GLN A 32 -7.08 27.18 -23.84
C GLN A 32 -7.62 26.07 -22.95
N ILE A 33 -7.71 24.82 -23.46
CA ILE A 33 -8.20 23.68 -22.67
C ILE A 33 -7.01 23.02 -21.96
N LYS A 34 -7.09 22.91 -20.62
CA LYS A 34 -6.10 22.24 -19.79
C LYS A 34 -6.65 20.89 -19.34
N PHE A 35 -5.96 19.81 -19.72
CA PHE A 35 -6.29 18.47 -19.28
C PHE A 35 -5.49 18.13 -18.01
N LYS A 36 -6.16 17.53 -17.01
CA LYS A 36 -5.55 16.87 -15.86
C LYS A 36 -6.06 15.44 -15.86
N ILE A 37 -5.21 14.50 -16.24
CA ILE A 37 -5.53 13.07 -16.33
C ILE A 37 -4.85 12.38 -15.16
N PHE A 38 -5.63 11.80 -14.25
CA PHE A 38 -5.12 10.97 -13.17
C PHE A 38 -5.23 9.51 -13.60
N ILE A 39 -4.12 8.80 -13.49
CA ILE A 39 -4.03 7.39 -13.85
C ILE A 39 -3.17 6.65 -12.84
N ARG A 40 -3.50 5.41 -12.56
CA ARG A 40 -2.70 4.53 -11.71
C ARG A 40 -1.42 4.11 -12.44
N ASN A 41 -0.31 4.02 -11.72
CA ASN A 41 1.00 3.65 -12.29
C ASN A 41 1.01 2.25 -12.91
N ASP A 42 0.33 1.27 -12.29
CA ASP A 42 0.18 -0.07 -12.82
C ASP A 42 -0.53 -0.08 -14.18
N ILE A 43 -1.56 0.73 -14.35
CA ILE A 43 -2.25 0.90 -15.64
C ILE A 43 -1.35 1.64 -16.63
N TRP A 44 -0.72 2.76 -16.21
CA TRP A 44 0.16 3.55 -17.08
C TRP A 44 1.30 2.71 -17.67
N SER A 45 1.90 1.82 -16.88
CA SER A 45 3.01 0.97 -17.33
C SER A 45 2.60 0.03 -18.47
N THR A 46 1.35 -0.44 -18.50
CA THR A 46 0.83 -1.39 -19.50
C THR A 46 0.35 -0.73 -20.80
N LEU A 47 0.21 0.62 -20.83
CA LEU A 47 -0.28 1.33 -22.01
C LEU A 47 0.77 1.36 -23.12
N GLU A 48 0.33 1.20 -24.36
CA GLU A 48 1.16 1.28 -25.57
C GLU A 48 0.47 2.14 -26.63
N PHE A 49 0.95 3.35 -26.81
CA PHE A 49 0.46 4.27 -27.85
C PHE A 49 1.55 5.17 -28.38
N VAL A 50 1.35 5.66 -29.60
CA VAL A 50 2.30 6.55 -30.29
C VAL A 50 2.49 7.83 -29.48
N ASN A 51 3.74 8.27 -29.33
CA ASN A 51 4.13 9.47 -28.57
C ASN A 51 3.90 9.37 -27.05
N LYS A 52 3.82 8.17 -26.46
CA LYS A 52 3.78 7.99 -24.99
C LYS A 52 4.93 8.71 -24.30
N SER A 53 6.15 8.68 -24.85
CA SER A 53 7.33 9.36 -24.32
C SER A 53 7.12 10.87 -24.14
N HIS A 54 6.50 11.54 -25.12
CA HIS A 54 6.20 12.98 -25.02
C HIS A 54 5.18 13.34 -23.93
N ILE A 55 4.34 12.38 -23.55
CA ILE A 55 3.43 12.56 -22.40
C ILE A 55 4.18 12.26 -21.11
N SER A 56 5.05 11.25 -21.09
CA SER A 56 5.83 10.88 -19.90
C SER A 56 6.63 12.05 -19.34
N ASP A 57 7.18 12.91 -20.19
CA ASP A 57 7.89 14.13 -19.77
C ASP A 57 7.00 15.16 -19.05
N LYS A 58 5.67 15.04 -19.19
CA LYS A 58 4.68 15.91 -18.56
C LYS A 58 3.98 15.23 -17.37
N CYS A 59 4.34 13.99 -17.06
CA CYS A 59 3.77 13.25 -15.94
C CYS A 59 4.40 13.69 -14.62
N ILE A 60 3.56 13.83 -13.61
CA ILE A 60 3.99 14.02 -12.23
C ILE A 60 3.53 12.77 -11.47
N GLU A 61 4.48 12.02 -10.93
CA GLU A 61 4.18 10.88 -10.10
C GLU A 61 3.82 11.34 -8.70
N LEU A 62 2.61 10.95 -8.24
CA LEU A 62 2.15 11.21 -6.89
C LEU A 62 2.55 10.04 -5.99
N THR A 63 3.64 10.17 -5.28
CA THR A 63 4.16 9.17 -4.36
C THR A 63 3.98 9.60 -2.91
N TRP A 64 3.81 8.62 -2.03
CA TRP A 64 3.72 8.84 -0.59
C TRP A 64 5.01 8.41 0.10
N ASN A 65 5.77 9.38 0.58
CA ASN A 65 6.91 9.12 1.46
C ASN A 65 6.47 9.11 2.93
N GLN A 66 7.38 8.74 3.84
CA GLN A 66 7.12 8.69 5.27
C GLN A 66 6.59 10.02 5.82
N THR A 67 7.24 11.14 5.48
CA THR A 67 6.85 12.47 5.95
C THR A 67 5.43 12.82 5.54
N ASN A 68 5.08 12.61 4.28
CA ASN A 68 3.74 12.90 3.75
C ASN A 68 2.66 12.02 4.38
N LEU A 69 2.96 10.74 4.63
CA LEU A 69 2.05 9.83 5.31
C LEU A 69 1.83 10.23 6.77
N LEU A 70 2.89 10.61 7.49
CA LEU A 70 2.80 11.09 8.87
C LEU A 70 2.01 12.41 8.94
N GLN A 71 2.31 13.38 8.08
CA GLN A 71 1.55 14.62 8.01
C GLN A 71 0.08 14.38 7.73
N MET A 72 -0.23 13.49 6.80
CA MET A 72 -1.62 13.17 6.44
C MET A 72 -2.38 12.57 7.63
N ILE A 73 -1.82 11.54 8.29
CA ILE A 73 -2.51 10.89 9.41
C ILE A 73 -2.64 11.81 10.61
N LEU A 74 -1.59 12.58 10.94
CA LEU A 74 -1.63 13.54 12.04
C LEU A 74 -2.63 14.66 11.79
N ARG A 75 -2.71 15.24 10.58
CA ARG A 75 -3.75 16.22 10.23
C ARG A 75 -5.15 15.69 10.48
N ARG A 76 -5.43 14.43 10.16
CA ARG A 76 -6.73 13.82 10.42
C ARG A 76 -7.01 13.67 11.91
N ILE A 77 -6.02 13.25 12.68
CA ILE A 77 -6.14 13.05 14.14
C ILE A 77 -6.32 14.41 14.84
N LEU A 78 -5.55 15.41 14.46
CA LEU A 78 -5.57 16.76 15.05
C LEU A 78 -6.84 17.56 14.72
N ASN A 79 -7.66 17.11 13.77
CA ASN A 79 -9.01 17.66 13.58
C ASN A 79 -9.95 17.41 14.78
N ASN A 80 -9.58 16.51 15.70
CA ASN A 80 -10.28 16.34 16.96
C ASN A 80 -9.72 17.31 18.00
N ASN A 81 -10.51 18.31 18.42
CA ASN A 81 -10.08 19.35 19.36
C ASN A 81 -9.62 18.82 20.73
N VAL A 82 -10.14 17.67 21.18
CA VAL A 82 -9.73 17.05 22.46
C VAL A 82 -8.32 16.50 22.33
N ILE A 83 -8.06 15.79 21.24
CA ILE A 83 -6.73 15.23 20.95
C ILE A 83 -5.73 16.36 20.67
N LEU A 84 -6.12 17.38 19.92
CA LEU A 84 -5.26 18.55 19.66
C LEU A 84 -4.80 19.21 20.98
N LYS A 85 -5.71 19.49 21.90
CA LYS A 85 -5.36 20.07 23.20
C LYS A 85 -4.48 19.16 24.04
N TYR A 86 -4.74 17.86 24.03
CA TYR A 86 -3.91 16.88 24.70
C TYR A 86 -2.46 16.91 24.16
N ILE A 87 -2.29 16.87 22.84
CA ILE A 87 -0.96 16.86 22.22
C ILE A 87 -0.20 18.16 22.47
N ILE A 88 -0.87 19.32 22.39
CA ILE A 88 -0.26 20.61 22.73
C ILE A 88 0.27 20.60 24.19
N ASN A 89 -0.52 20.07 25.12
CA ASN A 89 -0.12 19.99 26.51
C ASN A 89 1.07 19.04 26.74
N GLU A 90 1.08 17.88 26.06
CA GLU A 90 2.15 16.87 26.21
C GLU A 90 3.46 17.31 25.54
N THR A 91 3.36 17.98 24.38
CA THR A 91 4.57 18.34 23.60
C THR A 91 5.08 19.75 23.89
N GLY A 92 4.24 20.64 24.40
CA GLY A 92 4.54 22.07 24.54
C GLY A 92 4.63 22.83 23.21
N LEU A 93 4.31 22.20 22.09
CA LEU A 93 4.37 22.81 20.76
C LEU A 93 3.08 23.61 20.48
N SER A 94 3.19 24.68 19.69
CA SER A 94 2.04 25.39 19.15
C SER A 94 1.35 24.56 18.06
N GLN A 95 0.10 24.89 17.75
CA GLN A 95 -0.66 24.17 16.71
C GLN A 95 0.05 24.20 15.34
N GLU A 96 0.70 25.29 14.98
CA GLU A 96 1.44 25.47 13.74
C GLU A 96 2.69 24.58 13.69
N GLU A 97 3.33 24.34 14.84
CA GLU A 97 4.55 23.54 14.94
C GLU A 97 4.31 22.04 14.88
N LEU A 98 3.11 21.56 15.27
CA LEU A 98 2.79 20.12 15.33
C LEU A 98 3.00 19.37 14.02
N LEU A 99 2.80 20.04 12.88
CA LEU A 99 2.90 19.43 11.55
C LEU A 99 4.19 19.79 10.81
N LEU A 100 5.14 20.44 11.46
CA LEU A 100 6.47 20.65 10.88
C LEU A 100 7.20 19.32 10.77
N PRO A 101 7.92 19.07 9.66
CA PRO A 101 8.61 17.80 9.43
C PRO A 101 9.49 17.33 10.60
N ILE A 102 10.13 18.25 11.31
CA ILE A 102 11.01 17.94 12.44
C ILE A 102 10.27 17.40 13.66
N ASN A 103 8.99 17.75 13.84
CA ASN A 103 8.20 17.39 15.02
C ASN A 103 7.26 16.19 14.79
N LEU A 104 7.12 15.73 13.53
CA LEU A 104 6.12 14.71 13.18
C LEU A 104 6.28 13.40 13.95
N GLU A 105 7.50 12.93 14.15
CA GLU A 105 7.75 11.68 14.87
C GLU A 105 7.42 11.81 16.35
N ASP A 106 7.81 12.91 16.99
CA ASP A 106 7.52 13.16 18.39
C ASP A 106 6.01 13.29 18.64
N VAL A 107 5.32 14.05 17.79
CA VAL A 107 3.86 14.16 17.82
C VAL A 107 3.20 12.80 17.58
N PHE A 108 3.69 12.00 16.65
CA PHE A 108 3.18 10.66 16.39
C PHE A 108 3.33 9.75 17.61
N TYR A 109 4.48 9.78 18.29
CA TYR A 109 4.76 8.93 19.46
C TYR A 109 4.07 9.41 20.75
N THR A 110 3.51 10.60 20.79
CA THR A 110 2.58 11.00 21.86
C THR A 110 1.26 10.23 21.77
N ILE A 111 0.87 9.80 20.56
CA ILE A 111 -0.37 9.07 20.33
C ILE A 111 -0.13 7.56 20.30
N PHE A 112 0.89 7.12 19.57
CA PHE A 112 1.20 5.72 19.31
C PHE A 112 2.44 5.27 20.07
N ALA A 113 2.45 4.03 20.51
CA ALA A 113 3.62 3.42 21.14
C ALA A 113 4.88 3.54 20.26
N LYS A 114 6.04 3.64 20.86
CA LYS A 114 7.32 3.71 20.11
C LYS A 114 7.65 2.40 19.41
N GLN A 115 7.24 1.26 19.97
CA GLN A 115 7.52 -0.07 19.43
C GLN A 115 6.27 -0.95 19.51
N VAL A 116 6.10 -1.86 18.54
CA VAL A 116 5.04 -2.90 18.57
C VAL A 116 5.41 -4.02 19.55
N TYR A 117 6.68 -4.41 19.55
CA TYR A 117 7.25 -5.37 20.48
C TYR A 117 8.32 -4.68 21.34
N LYS A 118 8.27 -4.90 22.64
CA LYS A 118 9.28 -4.30 23.54
C LYS A 118 10.63 -5.01 23.42
N GLY A 119 11.69 -4.28 23.07
CA GLY A 119 13.04 -4.84 22.95
C GLY A 119 14.04 -3.87 22.37
N LYS A 120 15.34 -4.03 22.77
CA LYS A 120 16.42 -3.11 22.34
C LYS A 120 16.68 -3.11 20.83
N ARG A 121 16.31 -4.15 20.10
CA ARG A 121 16.56 -4.30 18.66
C ARG A 121 15.27 -4.30 17.83
N GLU A 122 14.15 -3.98 18.45
CA GLU A 122 12.86 -3.96 17.76
C GLU A 122 12.68 -2.65 16.97
N ALA A 123 12.06 -2.76 15.83
CA ALA A 123 11.79 -1.62 14.96
C ALA A 123 10.82 -0.64 15.65
N THR A 124 10.97 0.64 15.34
CA THR A 124 9.98 1.65 15.71
C THR A 124 8.63 1.34 15.06
N VAL A 125 7.53 1.79 15.66
CA VAL A 125 6.18 1.62 15.10
C VAL A 125 6.09 2.19 13.69
N ILE A 126 6.69 3.34 13.42
CA ILE A 126 6.69 3.95 12.08
C ILE A 126 7.33 3.00 11.08
N SER A 127 8.55 2.54 11.33
CA SER A 127 9.26 1.60 10.44
C SER A 127 8.52 0.27 10.32
N TRP A 128 7.96 -0.22 11.43
CA TRP A 128 7.19 -1.48 11.45
C TRP A 128 5.93 -1.40 10.60
N VAL A 129 5.17 -0.30 10.72
CA VAL A 129 3.94 -0.03 9.96
C VAL A 129 4.26 0.14 8.49
N LEU A 130 5.22 1.03 8.15
CA LEU A 130 5.57 1.31 6.76
C LEU A 130 6.01 0.04 6.01
N ALA A 131 6.82 -0.81 6.65
CA ALA A 131 7.22 -2.09 6.05
C ALA A 131 6.05 -3.08 5.85
N ARG A 132 4.91 -2.86 6.52
CA ARG A 132 3.75 -3.76 6.46
C ARG A 132 2.58 -3.24 5.62
N ILE A 133 2.55 -1.95 5.33
CA ILE A 133 1.56 -1.37 4.39
C ILE A 133 2.12 -1.19 2.99
N THR A 134 3.34 -1.65 2.73
CA THR A 134 4.00 -1.60 1.41
C THR A 134 3.62 -2.86 0.63
N ASP A 135 3.21 -2.68 -0.62
CA ASP A 135 2.97 -3.76 -1.57
C ASP A 135 4.25 -4.22 -2.29
N GLY A 136 4.13 -5.19 -3.20
CA GLY A 136 5.27 -5.76 -3.94
C GLY A 136 5.94 -4.81 -4.93
N LEU A 137 5.29 -3.70 -5.29
CA LEU A 137 5.84 -2.64 -6.14
C LEU A 137 6.48 -1.51 -5.33
N GLY A 138 6.54 -1.64 -3.99
CA GLY A 138 7.03 -0.61 -3.09
C GLY A 138 6.04 0.52 -2.82
N GLY A 139 4.80 0.38 -3.31
CA GLY A 139 3.73 1.35 -3.11
C GLY A 139 3.27 1.40 -1.65
N LYS A 140 3.13 2.62 -1.13
CA LYS A 140 2.57 2.89 0.20
C LYS A 140 1.34 3.77 0.01
N TYR A 141 0.19 3.29 0.45
CA TYR A 141 -1.06 3.99 0.21
C TYR A 141 -1.68 4.53 1.49
N PRO A 142 -2.23 5.75 1.48
CA PRO A 142 -2.88 6.36 2.63
C PRO A 142 -4.00 5.51 3.23
N ARG A 143 -4.72 4.76 2.40
CA ARG A 143 -5.87 3.94 2.81
C ARG A 143 -5.49 2.92 3.88
N GLU A 144 -4.38 2.18 3.68
CA GLU A 144 -3.91 1.18 4.61
C GLU A 144 -3.50 1.80 5.95
N LEU A 145 -2.84 2.97 5.93
CA LEU A 145 -2.46 3.69 7.14
C LEU A 145 -3.69 4.24 7.90
N ILE A 146 -4.67 4.78 7.18
CA ILE A 146 -5.93 5.28 7.78
C ILE A 146 -6.71 4.13 8.42
N ASN A 147 -6.83 3.01 7.71
CA ASN A 147 -7.50 1.80 8.22
C ASN A 147 -6.78 1.26 9.45
N LEU A 148 -5.44 1.20 9.42
CA LEU A 148 -4.64 0.78 10.56
C LEU A 148 -4.91 1.66 11.79
N ALA A 149 -4.89 2.98 11.64
CA ALA A 149 -5.14 3.91 12.74
C ALA A 149 -6.56 3.77 13.32
N ASN A 150 -7.57 3.62 12.45
CA ASN A 150 -8.95 3.39 12.86
C ASN A 150 -9.14 2.07 13.61
N TYR A 151 -8.57 0.98 13.07
CA TYR A 151 -8.62 -0.32 13.74
C TYR A 151 -7.83 -0.31 15.05
N ALA A 152 -6.64 0.34 15.09
CA ALA A 152 -5.84 0.44 16.31
C ALA A 152 -6.56 1.18 17.42
N LYS A 153 -7.28 2.27 17.09
CA LYS A 153 -8.16 2.96 18.05
C LYS A 153 -9.21 2.00 18.63
N ASN A 154 -9.90 1.26 17.78
CA ASN A 154 -10.95 0.34 18.22
C ASN A 154 -10.38 -0.81 19.08
N GLU A 155 -9.26 -1.41 18.64
CA GLU A 155 -8.55 -2.42 19.41
C GLU A 155 -8.08 -1.91 20.77
N GLN A 156 -7.64 -0.66 20.86
CA GLN A 156 -7.23 -0.07 22.13
C GLN A 156 -8.42 0.09 23.09
N ILE A 157 -9.57 0.48 22.57
CA ILE A 157 -10.81 0.57 23.37
C ILE A 157 -11.20 -0.83 23.91
N GLU A 158 -11.11 -1.88 23.09
CA GLU A 158 -11.40 -3.25 23.48
C GLU A 158 -10.40 -3.78 24.51
N ILE A 159 -9.11 -3.41 24.40
CA ILE A 159 -8.07 -3.79 25.38
C ILE A 159 -8.35 -3.17 26.76
N GLY A 160 -8.89 -1.94 26.81
CA GLY A 160 -9.30 -1.26 28.02
C GLY A 160 -8.18 -0.81 28.97
N SER A 161 -6.92 -1.19 28.71
CA SER A 161 -5.75 -0.76 29.47
C SER A 161 -4.90 0.23 28.66
N TYR A 162 -4.40 1.25 29.33
CA TYR A 162 -3.58 2.28 28.69
C TYR A 162 -2.14 2.20 29.21
N GLU A 163 -1.17 2.35 28.31
CA GLU A 163 0.22 2.57 28.69
C GLU A 163 0.36 4.05 29.15
N THR A 164 1.32 4.31 30.03
CA THR A 164 1.45 5.64 30.65
C THR A 164 1.97 6.71 29.70
N ASP A 165 2.57 6.30 28.59
CA ASP A 165 3.33 7.18 27.69
C ASP A 165 2.73 7.28 26.27
N CYS A 166 1.59 6.62 25.99
CA CYS A 166 0.90 6.71 24.70
C CYS A 166 -0.58 6.35 24.79
N LEU A 167 -1.37 6.81 23.80
CA LEU A 167 -2.82 6.52 23.72
C LEU A 167 -3.11 5.17 23.05
N ILE A 168 -2.25 4.74 22.12
CA ILE A 168 -2.44 3.52 21.31
C ILE A 168 -1.22 2.60 21.52
N SER A 169 -1.45 1.47 22.16
CA SER A 169 -0.40 0.50 22.49
C SER A 169 0.10 -0.29 21.26
N GLY A 170 1.31 -0.81 21.33
CA GLY A 170 1.86 -1.70 20.32
C GLY A 170 1.01 -2.95 20.09
N ARG A 171 0.36 -3.47 21.14
CA ARG A 171 -0.59 -4.59 21.06
C ARG A 171 -1.82 -4.24 20.20
N ALA A 172 -2.37 -3.04 20.37
CA ALA A 172 -3.50 -2.56 19.58
C ALA A 172 -3.10 -2.42 18.11
N ILE A 173 -1.92 -1.86 17.82
CA ILE A 173 -1.38 -1.73 16.47
C ILE A 173 -1.20 -3.10 15.80
N LYS A 174 -0.66 -4.09 16.52
CA LYS A 174 -0.49 -5.45 16.00
C LYS A 174 -1.83 -6.09 15.62
N ARG A 175 -2.84 -6.01 16.50
CA ARG A 175 -4.18 -6.53 16.22
C ARG A 175 -4.84 -5.83 15.05
N ALA A 176 -4.71 -4.51 14.98
CA ALA A 176 -5.22 -3.70 13.89
C ALA A 176 -4.61 -4.11 12.55
N PHE A 177 -3.31 -4.38 12.50
CA PHE A 177 -2.64 -4.82 11.28
C PHE A 177 -3.21 -6.15 10.76
N ASN A 178 -3.59 -7.07 11.61
CA ASN A 178 -4.24 -8.31 11.17
C ASN A 178 -5.52 -8.01 10.38
N LYS A 179 -6.35 -7.09 10.88
CA LYS A 179 -7.57 -6.65 10.17
C LYS A 179 -7.23 -5.94 8.84
N VAL A 180 -6.20 -5.07 8.82
CA VAL A 180 -5.75 -4.41 7.59
C VAL A 180 -5.33 -5.43 6.54
N SER A 181 -4.52 -6.43 6.91
CA SER A 181 -4.04 -7.47 6.00
C SER A 181 -5.20 -8.29 5.42
N THR A 182 -6.17 -8.70 6.25
CA THR A 182 -7.35 -9.43 5.78
C THR A 182 -8.18 -8.57 4.81
N THR A 183 -8.51 -7.33 5.19
CA THR A 183 -9.25 -6.40 4.31
C THR A 183 -8.52 -6.16 2.99
N LYS A 184 -7.18 -6.09 3.00
CA LYS A 184 -6.40 -5.91 1.77
C LYS A 184 -6.49 -7.12 0.85
N CYS A 185 -6.47 -8.34 1.39
CA CYS A 185 -6.69 -9.56 0.60
C CYS A 185 -8.07 -9.58 -0.05
N ASP A 186 -9.12 -9.24 0.71
CA ASP A 186 -10.49 -9.17 0.18
C ASP A 186 -10.63 -8.10 -0.91
N THR A 187 -10.02 -6.92 -0.70
CA THR A 187 -10.01 -5.84 -1.69
C THR A 187 -9.27 -6.27 -2.95
N TYR A 188 -8.10 -6.92 -2.80
CA TYR A 188 -7.32 -7.44 -3.93
C TYR A 188 -8.15 -8.40 -4.77
N LEU A 189 -8.83 -9.36 -4.15
CA LEU A 189 -9.68 -10.33 -4.85
C LEU A 189 -10.88 -9.69 -5.57
N SER A 190 -11.36 -8.55 -5.06
CA SER A 190 -12.41 -7.77 -5.72
C SER A 190 -11.88 -6.98 -6.92
N GLU A 191 -10.65 -6.45 -6.83
CA GLU A 191 -10.01 -5.69 -7.91
C GLU A 191 -9.49 -6.60 -9.05
N PHE A 192 -9.03 -7.81 -8.71
CA PHE A 192 -8.41 -8.76 -9.64
C PHE A 192 -9.06 -10.16 -9.59
N PRO A 193 -10.34 -10.28 -9.93
CA PRO A 193 -11.06 -11.55 -9.82
C PRO A 193 -10.45 -12.68 -10.68
N GLY A 194 -9.81 -12.34 -11.80
CA GLY A 194 -9.11 -13.31 -12.65
C GLY A 194 -7.85 -13.93 -12.05
N LEU A 195 -7.33 -13.37 -10.95
CA LEU A 195 -6.16 -13.91 -10.23
C LEU A 195 -6.55 -14.60 -8.92
N ARG A 196 -7.85 -14.80 -8.65
CA ARG A 196 -8.33 -15.38 -7.40
C ARG A 196 -7.69 -16.74 -7.12
N ASP A 197 -7.78 -17.67 -8.07
CA ASP A 197 -7.28 -19.03 -7.88
C ASP A 197 -5.76 -19.07 -7.65
N HIS A 198 -5.02 -18.16 -8.31
CA HIS A 198 -3.58 -17.97 -8.08
C HIS A 198 -3.30 -17.45 -6.68
N PHE A 199 -4.06 -16.43 -6.25
CA PHE A 199 -3.90 -15.83 -4.94
C PHE A 199 -4.21 -16.83 -3.83
N ASP A 200 -5.25 -17.65 -3.99
CA ASP A 200 -5.69 -18.66 -3.02
C ASP A 200 -4.64 -19.79 -2.86
N ARG A 201 -3.81 -20.07 -3.87
CA ARG A 201 -2.71 -21.04 -3.76
C ARG A 201 -1.65 -20.66 -2.74
N PHE A 202 -1.53 -19.39 -2.37
CA PHE A 202 -0.63 -18.95 -1.30
C PHE A 202 -1.20 -19.19 0.10
N SER A 203 -2.51 -19.40 0.24
CA SER A 203 -3.16 -19.52 1.55
C SER A 203 -2.60 -20.66 2.40
N GLY A 204 -2.31 -20.36 3.67
CA GLY A 204 -1.83 -21.34 4.65
C GLY A 204 -0.41 -21.88 4.42
N LYS A 205 0.35 -21.32 3.46
CA LYS A 205 1.72 -21.77 3.21
C LYS A 205 2.66 -21.39 4.37
N ASP A 206 3.75 -22.15 4.52
CA ASP A 206 4.77 -21.96 5.55
C ASP A 206 5.96 -21.10 5.09
N THR A 207 5.92 -20.61 3.86
CA THR A 207 6.91 -19.71 3.27
C THR A 207 6.26 -18.51 2.61
N ALA A 208 6.97 -17.40 2.59
CA ALA A 208 6.62 -16.23 1.79
C ALA A 208 7.56 -16.04 0.59
N LYS A 209 8.61 -16.87 0.46
CA LYS A 209 9.64 -16.75 -0.58
C LYS A 209 9.54 -17.89 -1.56
N TYR A 210 9.61 -17.56 -2.84
CA TYR A 210 9.43 -18.48 -3.95
C TYR A 210 10.44 -18.17 -5.05
N SER A 211 11.02 -19.23 -5.68
CA SER A 211 11.67 -19.07 -6.97
C SER A 211 10.61 -19.02 -8.09
N SER A 212 11.01 -18.53 -9.27
CA SER A 212 10.14 -18.54 -10.46
C SER A 212 9.63 -19.93 -10.78
N GLU A 213 10.51 -20.94 -10.70
CA GLU A 213 10.18 -22.33 -10.97
C GLU A 213 9.13 -22.86 -9.97
N ASN A 214 9.32 -22.54 -8.67
CA ASN A 214 8.39 -22.96 -7.63
C ASN A 214 7.02 -22.31 -7.81
N LEU A 215 6.95 -21.04 -8.25
CA LEU A 215 5.70 -20.37 -8.56
C LEU A 215 5.00 -21.04 -9.73
N ILE A 216 5.71 -21.33 -10.83
CA ILE A 216 5.16 -21.99 -12.02
C ILE A 216 4.60 -23.37 -11.66
N GLU A 217 5.35 -24.18 -10.91
CA GLU A 217 4.89 -25.51 -10.51
C GLU A 217 3.68 -25.45 -9.55
N MET A 218 3.70 -24.50 -8.58
CA MET A 218 2.58 -24.32 -7.63
C MET A 218 1.30 -23.88 -8.33
N MET A 219 1.40 -23.11 -9.41
CA MET A 219 0.25 -22.55 -10.15
C MET A 219 -0.17 -23.39 -11.36
N LYS A 220 0.41 -24.57 -11.52
CA LYS A 220 0.13 -25.48 -12.63
C LYS A 220 -1.37 -25.75 -12.77
N GLY A 221 -1.87 -25.61 -14.01
CA GLY A 221 -3.28 -25.81 -14.36
C GLY A 221 -4.16 -24.59 -14.18
N LEU A 222 -3.60 -23.44 -13.81
CA LEU A 222 -4.30 -22.15 -13.76
C LEU A 222 -3.91 -21.27 -14.95
N GLU A 223 -4.83 -20.38 -15.37
CA GLU A 223 -4.58 -19.36 -16.40
C GLU A 223 -4.80 -17.95 -15.83
N PRO A 224 -3.90 -16.98 -16.12
CA PRO A 224 -2.68 -17.13 -16.95
C PRO A 224 -1.65 -18.06 -16.32
N SER A 225 -0.72 -18.59 -17.14
CA SER A 225 0.31 -19.54 -16.70
C SER A 225 1.74 -19.03 -16.95
N GLY A 226 2.74 -19.71 -16.40
CA GLY A 226 4.17 -19.40 -16.65
C GLY A 226 4.55 -17.94 -16.33
N ASP A 227 5.32 -17.34 -17.23
CA ASP A 227 5.82 -15.97 -17.06
C ASP A 227 4.71 -14.90 -17.08
N GLU A 228 3.61 -15.16 -17.78
CA GLU A 228 2.46 -14.25 -17.83
C GLU A 228 1.78 -14.19 -16.45
N MET A 229 1.66 -15.30 -15.77
CA MET A 229 1.15 -15.37 -14.40
C MET A 229 2.06 -14.61 -13.42
N ILE A 230 3.38 -14.84 -13.49
CA ILE A 230 4.36 -14.14 -12.64
C ILE A 230 4.25 -12.62 -12.87
N ARG A 231 4.19 -12.20 -14.13
CA ARG A 231 4.01 -10.79 -14.49
C ARG A 231 2.73 -10.22 -13.90
N ALA A 232 1.61 -10.92 -14.04
CA ALA A 232 0.32 -10.46 -13.53
C ALA A 232 0.34 -10.30 -12.00
N LEU A 233 0.89 -11.27 -11.27
CA LEU A 233 1.03 -11.19 -9.81
C LEU A 233 2.01 -10.10 -9.36
N TYR A 234 3.10 -9.87 -10.10
CA TYR A 234 4.04 -8.80 -9.83
C TYR A 234 3.41 -7.43 -10.09
N GLU A 235 2.82 -7.20 -11.27
CA GLU A 235 2.20 -5.92 -11.64
C GLU A 235 1.02 -5.52 -10.74
N THR A 236 0.37 -6.49 -10.10
CA THR A 236 -0.68 -6.26 -9.11
C THR A 236 -0.17 -6.11 -7.67
N GLY A 237 1.15 -6.17 -7.46
CA GLY A 237 1.80 -5.93 -6.18
C GLY A 237 1.72 -7.07 -5.17
N VAL A 238 1.31 -8.28 -5.58
CA VAL A 238 1.29 -9.48 -4.72
C VAL A 238 2.69 -10.10 -4.59
N LEU A 239 3.54 -9.93 -5.59
CA LEU A 239 4.91 -10.38 -5.58
C LEU A 239 5.87 -9.19 -5.50
N GLU A 240 6.88 -9.30 -4.65
CA GLU A 240 8.02 -8.39 -4.54
C GLU A 240 9.25 -9.08 -5.12
N ALA A 241 9.88 -8.47 -6.14
CA ALA A 241 11.09 -8.99 -6.78
C ALA A 241 12.31 -8.80 -5.87
N GLN A 242 13.06 -9.86 -5.60
CA GLN A 242 14.13 -9.83 -4.60
C GLN A 242 15.47 -9.29 -5.15
N HIS A 243 15.69 -9.34 -6.47
CA HIS A 243 16.92 -8.87 -7.11
C HIS A 243 16.71 -7.63 -7.99
N GLY A 244 15.53 -6.99 -7.91
CA GLY A 244 15.22 -5.75 -8.61
C GLY A 244 15.01 -5.90 -10.12
N LYS A 245 14.79 -7.13 -10.63
CA LYS A 245 14.54 -7.41 -12.04
C LYS A 245 13.05 -7.39 -12.42
N GLY A 246 12.20 -6.96 -11.49
CA GLY A 246 10.76 -6.87 -11.72
C GLY A 246 10.13 -8.21 -12.03
N ALA A 247 9.24 -8.26 -13.02
CA ALA A 247 8.55 -9.47 -13.44
C ALA A 247 9.47 -10.54 -14.07
N SER A 248 10.75 -10.22 -14.31
CA SER A 248 11.75 -11.16 -14.86
C SER A 248 12.77 -11.59 -13.79
N ASP A 249 12.44 -11.43 -12.51
CA ASP A 249 13.29 -11.89 -11.42
C ASP A 249 13.25 -13.42 -11.29
N SER A 250 14.26 -13.99 -10.66
CA SER A 250 14.33 -15.43 -10.36
C SER A 250 13.76 -15.79 -8.99
N SER A 251 13.50 -14.78 -8.14
CA SER A 251 13.04 -14.97 -6.78
C SER A 251 12.08 -13.85 -6.36
N TYR A 252 11.00 -14.24 -5.70
CA TYR A 252 9.93 -13.35 -5.25
C TYR A 252 9.59 -13.59 -3.79
N GLU A 253 9.06 -12.55 -3.17
CA GLU A 253 8.52 -12.64 -1.81
C GLU A 253 7.10 -12.07 -1.74
N ILE A 254 6.23 -12.71 -0.97
CA ILE A 254 4.91 -12.14 -0.67
C ILE A 254 5.10 -10.98 0.30
N PRO A 255 4.66 -9.76 -0.02
CA PRO A 255 4.75 -8.60 0.87
C PRO A 255 4.08 -8.85 2.22
N LYS A 256 4.64 -8.27 3.27
CA LYS A 256 4.09 -8.40 4.63
C LYS A 256 2.62 -7.99 4.71
N LEU A 257 2.19 -7.09 3.84
CA LEU A 257 0.82 -6.61 3.74
C LEU A 257 -0.20 -7.74 3.55
N PHE A 258 0.12 -8.78 2.80
CA PHE A 258 -0.78 -9.88 2.49
C PHE A 258 -0.65 -11.11 3.40
N ARG A 259 0.49 -11.26 4.12
CA ARG A 259 0.85 -12.52 4.80
C ARG A 259 -0.17 -12.98 5.83
N VAL A 260 -0.68 -12.07 6.65
CA VAL A 260 -1.66 -12.42 7.70
C VAL A 260 -3.01 -12.75 7.07
N GLY A 261 -3.47 -11.96 6.10
CA GLY A 261 -4.73 -12.22 5.40
C GLY A 261 -4.73 -13.53 4.61
N LEU A 262 -3.57 -13.94 4.07
CA LEU A 262 -3.35 -15.25 3.45
C LEU A 262 -3.18 -16.39 4.48
N GLY A 263 -3.12 -16.09 5.77
CA GLY A 263 -2.90 -17.12 6.80
C GLY A 263 -1.53 -17.81 6.71
N LEU A 264 -0.49 -17.09 6.23
CA LEU A 264 0.86 -17.68 6.13
C LEU A 264 1.40 -18.01 7.53
N VAL A 265 1.83 -19.26 7.73
CA VAL A 265 2.42 -19.77 8.99
C VAL A 265 3.94 -19.82 8.82
N LEU A 266 4.60 -18.66 8.84
CA LEU A 266 6.04 -18.59 8.64
C LEU A 266 6.80 -19.17 9.85
N ARG A 267 7.74 -20.08 9.60
CA ARG A 267 8.66 -20.60 10.62
C ARG A 267 9.75 -19.54 10.85
N GLY A 268 9.73 -18.91 12.02
CA GLY A 268 10.67 -17.87 12.40
C GLY A 268 10.00 -16.81 13.29
N ARG A 269 10.78 -15.90 13.88
CA ARG A 269 10.19 -14.80 14.68
C ARG A 269 9.23 -13.98 13.82
N PRO A 270 8.03 -13.70 14.34
CA PRO A 270 7.03 -12.90 13.63
C PRO A 270 7.50 -11.47 13.36
#